data_f59072e394dfb7b946dea4401c570223
#
_entry.id   f59072e394dfb7b946dea4401c570223
#
_cell.length_a   1.000
_cell.length_b   1.000
_cell.length_c   1.000
_cell.angle_alpha   90.00
_cell.angle_beta   90.00
_cell.angle_gamma   90.00
#
_symmetry.space_group_name_H-M   'P 1'
#
loop_
_entity.id
_entity.type
_entity.pdbx_description
1 polymer ?
#
loop_
_entity_poly.entity_id
_entity_poly.type
_entity_poly.pdbx_seq_one_letter_code
_entity_poly.pdbx_strand_id
1 'polypeptide(L)'
;LGVLFGFGVFGVNATTVVPLAGMMIGNTMTSTVLLARRVVAEFTDKRLEIEARLALGQPSAQAAAPYLRSALRTALIPQIETTKAVGIIFLPGAMVGLLLAGIAPTQAVSVQLVVMYLVLGSVAVTTSVVALGLRRSLFTSAHQLKVTGSQLGSEGEV
;
A
#
# COMPACT_ATOMS: atom_id res chain seq x y z
N LEU A 1 -4.50 -8.51 -10.73
CA LEU A 1 -5.40 -9.59 -11.18
C LEU A 1 -5.07 -10.03 -12.60
N GLY A 2 -5.00 -9.13 -13.61
CA GLY A 2 -4.72 -9.51 -15.01
C GLY A 2 -3.43 -10.31 -15.21
N VAL A 3 -2.37 -9.99 -14.47
CA VAL A 3 -1.10 -10.74 -14.51
C VAL A 3 -1.26 -12.16 -13.99
N LEU A 4 -2.07 -12.36 -12.96
CA LEU A 4 -2.32 -13.67 -12.33
C LEU A 4 -3.04 -14.66 -13.22
N PHE A 5 -4.08 -14.16 -13.87
CA PHE A 5 -4.86 -14.96 -14.80
C PHE A 5 -4.15 -15.12 -16.15
N GLY A 6 -3.34 -14.14 -16.54
CA GLY A 6 -2.52 -14.20 -17.76
C GLY A 6 -1.39 -15.22 -17.71
N PHE A 7 -0.82 -15.50 -16.51
CA PHE A 7 0.19 -16.54 -16.33
C PHE A 7 -0.38 -17.93 -15.98
N GLY A 8 -1.70 -18.09 -15.93
CA GLY A 8 -2.34 -19.40 -15.70
C GLY A 8 -2.09 -20.01 -14.32
N VAL A 9 -1.68 -19.20 -13.33
CA VAL A 9 -1.35 -19.68 -11.97
C VAL A 9 -2.59 -20.21 -11.23
N PHE A 10 -3.76 -19.66 -11.55
CA PHE A 10 -5.05 -20.12 -11.00
C PHE A 10 -6.06 -20.27 -12.12
N GLY A 11 -6.90 -21.32 -12.05
CA GLY A 11 -8.07 -21.47 -12.91
C GLY A 11 -9.05 -20.30 -12.71
N VAL A 12 -9.60 -19.78 -13.80
CA VAL A 12 -10.58 -18.68 -13.79
C VAL A 12 -11.93 -19.22 -13.32
N ASN A 13 -12.06 -19.51 -12.02
CA ASN A 13 -13.30 -19.92 -11.38
C ASN A 13 -13.78 -18.83 -10.42
N ALA A 14 -15.09 -18.55 -10.41
CA ALA A 14 -15.66 -17.55 -9.52
C ALA A 14 -15.34 -17.80 -8.04
N THR A 15 -15.26 -19.05 -7.62
CA THR A 15 -14.91 -19.47 -6.27
C THR A 15 -13.48 -19.12 -5.86
N THR A 16 -12.57 -18.93 -6.81
CA THR A 16 -11.17 -18.54 -6.56
C THR A 16 -10.98 -17.04 -6.76
N VAL A 17 -11.60 -16.47 -7.81
CA VAL A 17 -11.44 -15.06 -8.18
C VAL A 17 -12.02 -14.12 -7.13
N VAL A 18 -13.23 -14.41 -6.63
CA VAL A 18 -13.94 -13.51 -5.71
C VAL A 18 -13.20 -13.34 -4.37
N PRO A 19 -12.77 -14.42 -3.66
CA PRO A 19 -12.02 -14.27 -2.43
C PRO A 19 -10.66 -13.57 -2.61
N LEU A 20 -9.91 -13.93 -3.67
CA LEU A 20 -8.62 -13.30 -3.97
C LEU A 20 -8.76 -11.81 -4.28
N ALA A 21 -9.76 -11.43 -5.09
CA ALA A 21 -10.05 -10.04 -5.40
C ALA A 21 -10.41 -9.25 -4.13
N GLY A 22 -11.27 -9.81 -3.27
CA GLY A 22 -11.65 -9.20 -2.00
C GLY A 22 -10.46 -8.95 -1.08
N MET A 23 -9.58 -9.94 -0.92
CA MET A 23 -8.36 -9.79 -0.12
C MET A 23 -7.41 -8.73 -0.70
N MET A 24 -7.20 -8.73 -2.02
CA MET A 24 -6.33 -7.75 -2.67
C MET A 24 -6.88 -6.32 -2.54
N ILE A 25 -8.17 -6.13 -2.77
CA ILE A 25 -8.83 -4.82 -2.66
C ILE A 25 -8.78 -4.32 -1.20
N GLY A 26 -9.16 -5.15 -0.24
CA GLY A 26 -9.19 -4.78 1.17
C GLY A 26 -7.80 -4.35 1.70
N ASN A 27 -6.76 -5.15 1.45
CA ASN A 27 -5.39 -4.82 1.87
C ASN A 27 -4.85 -3.58 1.15
N THR A 28 -5.15 -3.43 -0.13
CA THR A 28 -4.72 -2.27 -0.92
C THR A 28 -5.39 -0.99 -0.45
N MET A 29 -6.68 -1.03 -0.12
CA MET A 29 -7.43 0.10 0.40
C MET A 29 -6.83 0.60 1.72
N THR A 30 -6.62 -0.28 2.69
CA THR A 30 -6.03 0.06 3.99
C THR A 30 -4.65 0.70 3.83
N SER A 31 -3.78 0.10 3.02
CA SER A 31 -2.43 0.61 2.80
C SER A 31 -2.43 1.94 2.05
N THR A 32 -3.36 2.16 1.13
CA THR A 32 -3.51 3.42 0.40
C THR A 32 -3.97 4.56 1.31
N VAL A 33 -4.94 4.31 2.19
CA VAL A 33 -5.39 5.29 3.19
C VAL A 33 -4.25 5.66 4.14
N LEU A 34 -3.50 4.66 4.63
CA LEU A 34 -2.36 4.90 5.50
C LEU A 34 -1.27 5.71 4.80
N LEU A 35 -0.98 5.40 3.53
CA LEU A 35 -0.04 6.17 2.71
C LEU A 35 -0.48 7.62 2.58
N ALA A 36 -1.74 7.86 2.20
CA ALA A 36 -2.27 9.21 2.00
C ALA A 36 -2.14 10.05 3.29
N ARG A 37 -2.55 9.50 4.43
CA ARG A 37 -2.43 10.16 5.74
C ARG A 37 -0.96 10.47 6.09
N ARG A 38 -0.06 9.52 5.86
CA ARG A 38 1.37 9.71 6.13
C ARG A 38 2.01 10.73 5.21
N VAL A 39 1.67 10.74 3.92
CA VAL A 39 2.17 11.76 2.99
C VAL A 39 1.74 13.14 3.43
N VAL A 40 0.46 13.33 3.78
CA VAL A 40 -0.04 14.63 4.26
C VAL A 40 0.69 15.06 5.55
N ALA A 41 0.82 14.17 6.53
CA ALA A 41 1.52 14.45 7.79
C ALA A 41 2.99 14.85 7.54
N GLU A 42 3.76 14.04 6.81
CA GLU A 42 5.17 14.31 6.50
C GLU A 42 5.34 15.66 5.77
N PHE A 43 4.46 15.97 4.83
CA PHE A 43 4.53 17.23 4.09
C PHE A 43 4.11 18.44 4.92
N THR A 44 3.23 18.28 5.90
CA THR A 44 2.85 19.31 6.85
C THR A 44 3.97 19.56 7.84
N ASP A 45 4.47 18.51 8.48
CA ASP A 45 5.50 18.60 9.51
C ASP A 45 6.84 19.13 8.95
N LYS A 46 7.17 18.75 7.72
CA LYS A 46 8.43 19.08 7.04
C LYS A 46 8.29 20.20 6.00
N ARG A 47 7.22 20.97 6.08
CA ARG A 47 6.92 22.03 5.11
C ARG A 47 8.08 23.01 4.91
N LEU A 48 8.63 23.56 6.01
CA LEU A 48 9.74 24.52 5.95
C LEU A 48 10.99 23.93 5.32
N GLU A 49 11.28 22.66 5.58
CA GLU A 49 12.43 21.97 5.00
C GLU A 49 12.25 21.75 3.49
N ILE A 50 11.03 21.40 3.05
CA ILE A 50 10.69 21.24 1.64
C ILE A 50 10.80 22.60 0.93
N GLU A 51 10.24 23.67 1.51
CA GLU A 51 10.30 25.03 0.97
C GLU A 51 11.75 25.53 0.88
N ALA A 52 12.58 25.26 1.88
CA ALA A 52 14.01 25.59 1.84
C ALA A 52 14.74 24.89 0.68
N ARG A 53 14.45 23.60 0.44
CA ARG A 53 15.02 22.86 -0.70
C ARG A 53 14.57 23.41 -2.05
N LEU A 54 13.31 23.84 -2.17
CA LEU A 54 12.80 24.50 -3.36
C LEU A 54 13.46 25.86 -3.59
N ALA A 55 13.67 26.64 -2.53
CA ALA A 55 14.37 27.93 -2.58
C ALA A 55 15.85 27.79 -3.03
N LEU A 56 16.48 26.66 -2.71
CA LEU A 56 17.82 26.30 -3.20
C LEU A 56 17.84 25.82 -4.66
N GLY A 57 16.71 25.87 -5.37
CA GLY A 57 16.61 25.51 -6.78
C GLY A 57 16.43 24.01 -7.04
N GLN A 58 16.14 23.17 -6.02
CA GLN A 58 15.84 21.76 -6.25
C GLN A 58 14.47 21.62 -6.93
N PRO A 59 14.36 20.77 -7.96
CA PRO A 59 13.05 20.48 -8.55
C PRO A 59 12.14 19.80 -7.53
N SER A 60 10.83 20.08 -7.56
CA SER A 60 9.82 19.56 -6.61
C SER A 60 9.88 18.04 -6.43
N ALA A 61 10.24 17.31 -7.51
CA ALA A 61 10.40 15.86 -7.47
C ALA A 61 11.53 15.42 -6.53
N GLN A 62 12.64 16.15 -6.51
CA GLN A 62 13.79 15.84 -5.65
C GLN A 62 13.56 16.32 -4.23
N ALA A 63 12.98 17.51 -4.05
CA ALA A 63 12.65 18.07 -2.75
C ALA A 63 11.65 17.16 -1.98
N ALA A 64 10.67 16.57 -2.66
CA ALA A 64 9.66 15.70 -2.08
C ALA A 64 10.12 14.23 -1.86
N ALA A 65 11.11 13.76 -2.62
CA ALA A 65 11.46 12.33 -2.67
C ALA A 65 11.76 11.68 -1.31
N PRO A 66 12.54 12.27 -0.39
CA PRO A 66 12.85 11.64 0.89
C PRO A 66 11.60 11.45 1.76
N TYR A 67 10.70 12.43 1.80
CA TYR A 67 9.47 12.39 2.60
C TYR A 67 8.47 11.38 2.03
N LEU A 68 8.37 11.32 0.70
CA LEU A 68 7.52 10.35 0.02
C LEU A 68 8.01 8.91 0.25
N ARG A 69 9.33 8.69 0.25
CA ARG A 69 9.93 7.39 0.59
C ARG A 69 9.67 7.00 2.04
N SER A 70 9.77 7.95 2.98
CA SER A 70 9.44 7.75 4.39
C SER A 70 7.99 7.31 4.55
N ALA A 71 7.06 8.03 3.94
CA ALA A 71 5.63 7.72 3.97
C ALA A 71 5.32 6.35 3.35
N LEU A 72 5.91 6.01 2.19
CA LEU A 72 5.76 4.70 1.54
C LEU A 72 6.27 3.57 2.44
N ARG A 73 7.46 3.73 3.01
CA ARG A 73 8.04 2.73 3.92
C ARG A 73 7.11 2.47 5.10
N THR A 74 6.61 3.53 5.73
CA THR A 74 5.68 3.42 6.87
C THR A 74 4.36 2.75 6.46
N ALA A 75 3.82 3.06 5.29
CA ALA A 75 2.58 2.47 4.79
C ALA A 75 2.69 0.97 4.47
N LEU A 76 3.90 0.48 4.16
CA LEU A 76 4.13 -0.93 3.85
C LEU A 76 4.48 -1.78 5.08
N ILE A 77 4.87 -1.16 6.21
CA ILE A 77 5.25 -1.89 7.44
C ILE A 77 4.17 -2.90 7.87
N PRO A 78 2.88 -2.56 8.01
CA PRO A 78 1.87 -3.51 8.48
C PRO A 78 1.77 -4.74 7.60
N GLN A 79 1.87 -4.58 6.28
CA GLN A 79 1.81 -5.69 5.33
C GLN A 79 3.04 -6.61 5.43
N ILE A 80 4.22 -6.02 5.64
CA ILE A 80 5.46 -6.78 5.84
C ILE A 80 5.41 -7.56 7.16
N GLU A 81 4.95 -6.93 8.24
CA GLU A 81 4.82 -7.57 9.56
C GLU A 81 3.80 -8.71 9.53
N THR A 82 2.65 -8.52 8.89
CA THR A 82 1.67 -9.59 8.68
C THR A 82 2.28 -10.76 7.92
N THR A 83 3.06 -10.48 6.86
CA THR A 83 3.74 -11.51 6.08
C THR A 83 4.74 -12.31 6.91
N LYS A 84 5.51 -11.65 7.79
CA LYS A 84 6.46 -12.31 8.69
C LYS A 84 5.75 -13.15 9.77
N ALA A 85 4.59 -12.69 10.25
CA ALA A 85 3.85 -13.36 11.33
C ALA A 85 3.14 -14.65 10.85
N VAL A 86 2.87 -14.78 9.56
CA VAL A 86 2.22 -15.96 8.97
C VAL A 86 3.08 -17.20 9.15
N GLY A 87 2.45 -18.27 9.61
CA GLY A 87 3.11 -19.56 9.86
C GLY A 87 3.85 -19.66 11.21
N ILE A 88 4.13 -18.54 11.89
CA ILE A 88 4.75 -18.53 13.22
C ILE A 88 3.71 -18.26 14.29
N ILE A 89 2.88 -17.21 14.08
CA ILE A 89 1.94 -16.73 15.10
C ILE A 89 0.51 -17.16 14.78
N PHE A 90 0.13 -17.17 13.51
CA PHE A 90 -1.22 -17.57 13.11
C PHE A 90 -1.24 -18.28 11.75
N LEU A 91 -2.27 -19.12 11.57
CA LEU A 91 -2.58 -19.75 10.29
C LEU A 91 -3.62 -18.89 9.56
N PRO A 92 -3.34 -18.44 8.32
CA PRO A 92 -4.32 -17.69 7.54
C PRO A 92 -5.58 -18.51 7.25
N GLY A 93 -6.74 -17.86 7.28
CA GLY A 93 -8.02 -18.52 7.09
C GLY A 93 -8.13 -19.30 5.78
N ALA A 94 -7.52 -18.81 4.70
CA ALA A 94 -7.48 -19.53 3.42
C ALA A 94 -6.72 -20.86 3.55
N MET A 95 -5.59 -20.90 4.25
CA MET A 95 -4.84 -22.13 4.51
C MET A 95 -5.64 -23.12 5.36
N VAL A 96 -6.30 -22.61 6.42
CA VAL A 96 -7.17 -23.45 7.27
C VAL A 96 -8.32 -24.03 6.45
N GLY A 97 -8.95 -23.24 5.58
CA GLY A 97 -10.00 -23.71 4.67
C GLY A 97 -9.53 -24.83 3.73
N LEU A 98 -8.33 -24.72 3.18
CA LEU A 98 -7.74 -25.75 2.32
C LEU A 98 -7.44 -27.06 3.10
N LEU A 99 -6.95 -26.94 4.33
CA LEU A 99 -6.70 -28.11 5.20
C LEU A 99 -8.00 -28.81 5.57
N LEU A 100 -9.06 -28.06 5.90
CA LEU A 100 -10.38 -28.60 6.20
C LEU A 100 -11.05 -29.25 4.96
N ALA A 101 -10.70 -28.78 3.75
CA ALA A 101 -11.11 -29.41 2.49
C ALA A 101 -10.32 -30.68 2.14
N GLY A 102 -9.41 -31.14 3.03
CA GLY A 102 -8.63 -32.38 2.84
C GLY A 102 -7.41 -32.23 1.92
N ILE A 103 -6.98 -30.99 1.59
CA ILE A 103 -5.79 -30.74 0.79
C ILE A 103 -4.54 -30.99 1.63
N ALA A 104 -3.54 -31.63 1.04
CA ALA A 104 -2.27 -31.94 1.72
C ALA A 104 -1.63 -30.66 2.28
N PRO A 105 -1.08 -30.67 3.52
CA PRO A 105 -0.52 -29.50 4.19
C PRO A 105 0.54 -28.77 3.36
N THR A 106 1.42 -29.49 2.69
CA THR A 106 2.47 -28.92 1.83
C THR A 106 1.89 -28.13 0.66
N GLN A 107 0.81 -28.62 0.08
CA GLN A 107 0.11 -27.95 -1.02
C GLN A 107 -0.66 -26.71 -0.52
N ALA A 108 -1.32 -26.81 0.64
CA ALA A 108 -2.01 -25.69 1.26
C ALA A 108 -1.05 -24.54 1.60
N VAL A 109 0.16 -24.87 2.13
CA VAL A 109 1.23 -23.88 2.39
C VAL A 109 1.70 -23.22 1.10
N SER A 110 1.94 -23.99 0.04
CA SER A 110 2.40 -23.46 -1.25
C SER A 110 1.41 -22.46 -1.84
N VAL A 111 0.10 -22.79 -1.83
CA VAL A 111 -0.97 -21.88 -2.27
C VAL A 111 -0.99 -20.63 -1.43
N GLN A 112 -0.88 -20.76 -0.09
CA GLN A 112 -0.88 -19.62 0.82
C GLN A 112 0.30 -18.67 0.57
N LEU A 113 1.50 -19.19 0.32
CA LEU A 113 2.68 -18.38 -0.01
C LEU A 113 2.46 -17.58 -1.30
N VAL A 114 1.92 -18.21 -2.33
CA VAL A 114 1.58 -17.52 -3.58
C VAL A 114 0.61 -16.38 -3.32
N VAL A 115 -0.48 -16.63 -2.59
CA VAL A 115 -1.48 -15.61 -2.24
C VAL A 115 -0.84 -14.43 -1.49
N MET A 116 0.03 -14.72 -0.52
CA MET A 116 0.72 -13.67 0.25
C MET A 116 1.61 -12.78 -0.61
N TYR A 117 2.44 -13.37 -1.48
CA TYR A 117 3.28 -12.60 -2.40
C TYR A 117 2.45 -11.75 -3.36
N LEU A 118 1.30 -12.26 -3.78
CA LEU A 118 0.38 -11.54 -4.66
C LEU A 118 -0.24 -10.32 -3.98
N VAL A 119 -0.71 -10.49 -2.73
CA VAL A 119 -1.25 -9.40 -1.93
C VAL A 119 -0.16 -8.36 -1.68
N LEU A 120 1.03 -8.78 -1.25
CA LEU A 120 2.17 -7.87 -1.03
C LEU A 120 2.54 -7.10 -2.30
N GLY A 121 2.64 -7.80 -3.44
CA GLY A 121 2.94 -7.19 -4.73
C GLY A 121 1.86 -6.18 -5.16
N SER A 122 0.56 -6.52 -5.00
CA SER A 122 -0.53 -5.62 -5.35
C SER A 122 -0.53 -4.35 -4.49
N VAL A 123 -0.29 -4.48 -3.18
CA VAL A 123 -0.17 -3.35 -2.26
C VAL A 123 1.02 -2.48 -2.65
N ALA A 124 2.20 -3.07 -2.90
CA ALA A 124 3.40 -2.33 -3.26
C ALA A 124 3.23 -1.53 -4.57
N VAL A 125 2.64 -2.13 -5.59
CA VAL A 125 2.38 -1.47 -6.87
C VAL A 125 1.37 -0.33 -6.69
N THR A 126 0.23 -0.60 -6.04
CA THR A 126 -0.83 0.40 -5.89
C THR A 126 -0.37 1.58 -5.03
N THR A 127 0.28 1.34 -3.89
CA THR A 127 0.81 2.42 -3.05
C THR A 127 1.87 3.23 -3.78
N SER A 128 2.71 2.63 -4.61
CA SER A 128 3.69 3.34 -5.43
C SER A 128 3.02 4.24 -6.47
N VAL A 129 2.00 3.74 -7.17
CA VAL A 129 1.23 4.54 -8.14
C VAL A 129 0.51 5.69 -7.46
N VAL A 130 -0.14 5.44 -6.33
CA VAL A 130 -0.83 6.48 -5.54
C VAL A 130 0.16 7.52 -5.02
N ALA A 131 1.33 7.11 -4.53
CA ALA A 131 2.38 8.03 -4.09
C ALA A 131 2.85 8.98 -5.21
N LEU A 132 3.01 8.44 -6.44
CA LEU A 132 3.34 9.25 -7.60
C LEU A 132 2.22 10.22 -7.97
N GLY A 133 0.96 9.79 -7.85
CA GLY A 133 -0.23 10.63 -8.06
C GLY A 133 -0.31 11.75 -7.01
N LEU A 134 -0.16 11.42 -5.73
CA LEU A 134 -0.16 12.40 -4.62
C LEU A 134 0.95 13.43 -4.80
N ARG A 135 2.15 13.01 -5.18
CA ARG A 135 3.24 13.95 -5.48
C ARG A 135 2.81 15.00 -6.52
N ARG A 136 2.13 14.57 -7.59
CA ARG A 136 1.67 15.51 -8.64
C ARG A 136 0.58 16.43 -8.14
N SER A 137 -0.29 16.00 -7.24
CA SER A 137 -1.41 16.80 -6.73
C SER A 137 -0.97 17.78 -5.63
N LEU A 138 0.09 17.48 -4.88
CA LEU A 138 0.60 18.31 -3.77
C LEU A 138 1.43 19.51 -4.23
N PHE A 139 1.89 19.54 -5.48
CA PHE A 139 2.60 20.67 -6.07
C PHE A 139 1.80 21.35 -7.16
N THR A 140 1.88 22.69 -7.24
CA THR A 140 1.39 23.46 -8.38
C THR A 140 2.34 23.35 -9.56
N SER A 141 1.88 23.73 -10.76
CA SER A 141 2.72 23.91 -11.95
C SER A 141 3.89 24.90 -11.72
N ALA A 142 3.75 25.79 -10.72
CA ALA A 142 4.78 26.74 -10.27
C ALA A 142 5.71 26.15 -9.18
N HIS A 143 5.74 24.82 -8.98
CA HIS A 143 6.54 24.14 -7.95
C HIS A 143 6.28 24.58 -6.51
N GLN A 144 5.09 25.15 -6.21
CA GLN A 144 4.68 25.55 -4.86
C GLN A 144 3.91 24.43 -4.17
N LEU A 145 4.12 24.27 -2.86
CA LEU A 145 3.42 23.27 -2.05
C LEU A 145 1.97 23.74 -1.80
N LYS A 146 0.99 22.91 -2.17
CA LYS A 146 -0.45 23.20 -2.00
C LYS A 146 -0.99 22.90 -0.58
N VAL A 147 -0.20 22.26 0.29
CA VAL A 147 -0.66 21.87 1.62
C VAL A 147 -0.82 23.10 2.50
N THR A 148 -2.03 23.61 2.56
CA THR A 148 -2.44 24.63 3.53
C THR A 148 -2.90 23.88 4.78
N GLY A 149 -2.27 24.14 5.95
CA GLY A 149 -2.53 23.46 7.22
C GLY A 149 -3.92 23.70 7.85
N SER A 150 -4.94 24.01 7.05
CA SER A 150 -6.25 24.43 7.54
C SER A 150 -7.40 23.43 7.34
N GLN A 151 -7.16 22.26 6.74
CA GLN A 151 -8.27 21.36 6.39
C GLN A 151 -8.40 20.07 7.23
N LEU A 152 -7.54 19.85 8.22
CA LEU A 152 -7.63 18.67 9.07
C LEU A 152 -8.07 18.97 10.52
N GLY A 153 -8.40 20.24 10.83
CA GLY A 153 -8.85 20.64 12.16
C GLY A 153 -10.37 20.75 12.35
N SER A 154 -11.19 20.59 11.29
CA SER A 154 -12.63 20.87 11.38
C SER A 154 -13.54 19.62 11.42
N GLU A 155 -13.02 18.42 11.38
CA GLU A 155 -13.84 17.19 11.44
C GLU A 155 -13.68 16.37 12.74
N GLY A 156 -13.06 16.96 13.75
CA GLY A 156 -12.82 16.32 15.06
C GLY A 156 -13.63 16.86 16.24
N GLU A 157 -14.52 17.84 16.02
CA GLU A 157 -15.40 18.39 17.06
C GLU A 157 -16.88 18.25 16.65
N VAL A 158 -17.41 17.04 16.73
CA VAL A 158 -18.85 16.80 17.03
C VAL A 158 -18.96 15.50 17.78
#